data_93fc2d8f9f650f270672a8680f4e4860
#
_entry.id   93fc2d8f9f650f270672a8680f4e4860
#
_cell.length_a   1.000
_cell.length_b   1.000
_cell.length_c   1.000
_cell.angle_alpha   90.00
_cell.angle_beta   90.00
_cell.angle_gamma   90.00
#
_symmetry.space_group_name_H-M   'P 1'
#
loop_
_entity.id
_entity.type
_entity.pdbx_description
1 polymer ?
#
loop_
_entity_poly.entity_id
_entity_poly.type
_entity_poly.pdbx_seq_one_letter_code
_entity_poly.pdbx_strand_id
1 'polypeptide(L)'
;DEQIVDEAMKAVHAEDLGNRDFNAISDGQKQRVLLARAICQEPEIIVLDEPTSFLDVRYKLELLAILERMARKKHITVIMSLHEIDLAQKVSDKIICVKGDTIAHYGKPEEVFKEDTIRSLYEIDNGYFDPVFGSIELPKIEGEPEVFVISSGGSGIPIYRQLQKEHIPFAAGILYKNDIDYQLARLLAVEVITEEPFRQISDETFARAVEVMKKCKRVIVTDVPVGECNKRVEELIKLAK
;
A
#
# COMPACT_ATOMS: atom_id res chain seq x y z
N ASP A 1 -25.25 28.70 -21.81
CA ASP A 1 -24.64 28.71 -20.47
C ASP A 1 -25.27 27.66 -19.54
N GLU A 2 -26.61 27.49 -19.46
CA GLU A 2 -27.27 26.50 -18.62
C GLU A 2 -26.89 25.05 -19.03
N GLN A 3 -26.82 24.78 -20.32
CA GLN A 3 -26.45 23.45 -20.81
C GLN A 3 -25.04 23.03 -20.37
N ILE A 4 -24.08 23.97 -20.38
CA ILE A 4 -22.70 23.69 -19.90
C ILE A 4 -22.69 23.37 -18.41
N VAL A 5 -23.50 24.10 -17.62
CA VAL A 5 -23.65 23.84 -16.18
C VAL A 5 -24.24 22.45 -15.94
N ASP A 6 -25.32 22.10 -16.64
CA ASP A 6 -25.98 20.78 -16.52
C ASP A 6 -25.04 19.65 -16.91
N GLU A 7 -24.25 19.79 -17.97
CA GLU A 7 -23.26 18.80 -18.39
C GLU A 7 -22.14 18.67 -17.36
N ALA A 8 -21.69 19.80 -16.79
CA ALA A 8 -20.67 19.77 -15.74
C ALA A 8 -21.17 19.11 -14.46
N MET A 9 -22.42 19.46 -14.03
CA MET A 9 -23.05 18.84 -12.84
C MET A 9 -23.25 17.33 -13.03
N LYS A 10 -23.66 16.87 -14.22
CA LYS A 10 -23.75 15.46 -14.58
C LYS A 10 -22.39 14.76 -14.53
N ALA A 11 -21.35 15.42 -15.04
CA ALA A 11 -19.99 14.83 -15.08
C ALA A 11 -19.45 14.49 -13.69
N VAL A 12 -19.91 15.24 -12.66
CA VAL A 12 -19.50 15.06 -11.26
C VAL A 12 -20.58 14.41 -10.37
N HIS A 13 -21.67 13.91 -10.96
CA HIS A 13 -22.81 13.35 -10.23
C HIS A 13 -23.37 14.27 -9.13
N ALA A 14 -23.63 15.51 -9.47
CA ALA A 14 -24.11 16.56 -8.57
C ALA A 14 -25.41 17.24 -9.03
N GLU A 15 -26.17 16.63 -9.95
CA GLU A 15 -27.39 17.20 -10.53
C GLU A 15 -28.43 17.54 -9.46
N ASP A 16 -28.52 16.71 -8.42
CA ASP A 16 -29.46 16.88 -7.30
C ASP A 16 -29.08 18.06 -6.36
N LEU A 17 -27.91 18.66 -6.55
CA LEU A 17 -27.41 19.75 -5.73
C LEU A 17 -27.67 21.13 -6.32
N GLY A 18 -28.13 21.25 -7.58
CA GLY A 18 -28.28 22.52 -8.31
C GLY A 18 -29.14 23.56 -7.60
N ASN A 19 -30.13 23.14 -6.79
CA ASN A 19 -31.03 24.02 -6.06
C ASN A 19 -30.78 24.02 -4.52
N ARG A 20 -29.66 23.45 -4.05
CA ARG A 20 -29.33 23.42 -2.64
C ARG A 20 -28.40 24.55 -2.24
N ASP A 21 -28.55 25.04 -1.01
CA ASP A 21 -27.58 25.98 -0.44
C ASP A 21 -26.22 25.30 -0.31
N PHE A 22 -25.18 25.90 -0.89
CA PHE A 22 -23.80 25.39 -0.84
C PHE A 22 -23.30 25.18 0.61
N ASN A 23 -23.74 26.01 1.56
CA ASN A 23 -23.36 25.89 2.96
C ASN A 23 -24.08 24.74 3.67
N ALA A 24 -25.18 24.25 3.12
CA ALA A 24 -26.00 23.19 3.70
C ALA A 24 -25.68 21.78 3.17
N ILE A 25 -24.73 21.66 2.24
CA ILE A 25 -24.30 20.38 1.69
C ILE A 25 -23.00 19.87 2.36
N SER A 26 -22.75 18.56 2.26
CA SER A 26 -21.55 17.93 2.84
C SER A 26 -20.27 18.36 2.12
N ASP A 27 -19.10 18.19 2.75
CA ASP A 27 -17.83 18.57 2.17
C ASP A 27 -17.52 17.82 0.86
N GLY A 28 -17.86 16.54 0.77
CA GLY A 28 -17.75 15.78 -0.48
C GLY A 28 -18.68 16.32 -1.59
N GLN A 29 -19.88 16.77 -1.22
CA GLN A 29 -20.79 17.44 -2.17
C GLN A 29 -20.24 18.81 -2.59
N LYS A 30 -19.67 19.59 -1.66
CA LYS A 30 -18.99 20.85 -1.97
C LYS A 30 -17.86 20.66 -2.97
N GLN A 31 -17.00 19.64 -2.75
CA GLN A 31 -15.90 19.33 -3.67
C GLN A 31 -16.39 19.01 -5.08
N ARG A 32 -17.47 18.22 -5.21
CA ARG A 32 -18.07 17.95 -6.53
C ARG A 32 -18.61 19.21 -7.20
N VAL A 33 -19.29 20.08 -6.47
CA VAL A 33 -19.80 21.36 -7.00
C VAL A 33 -18.66 22.29 -7.42
N LEU A 34 -17.57 22.36 -6.63
CA LEU A 34 -16.38 23.15 -6.99
C LEU A 34 -15.69 22.61 -8.24
N LEU A 35 -15.63 21.28 -8.38
CA LEU A 35 -15.11 20.64 -9.58
C LEU A 35 -16.02 20.93 -10.80
N ALA A 36 -17.36 20.84 -10.64
CA ALA A 36 -18.29 21.22 -11.70
C ALA A 36 -18.06 22.65 -12.16
N ARG A 37 -17.88 23.58 -11.23
CA ARG A 37 -17.54 24.97 -11.53
C ARG A 37 -16.27 25.12 -12.36
N ALA A 38 -15.24 24.34 -12.05
CA ALA A 38 -14.00 24.33 -12.81
C ALA A 38 -14.21 23.77 -14.23
N ILE A 39 -15.02 22.71 -14.35
CA ILE A 39 -15.36 22.06 -15.64
C ILE A 39 -16.15 23.01 -16.56
N CYS A 40 -17.04 23.85 -16.01
CA CYS A 40 -17.81 24.83 -16.79
C CYS A 40 -16.92 25.83 -17.55
N GLN A 41 -15.68 25.99 -17.17
CA GLN A 41 -14.72 26.86 -17.86
C GLN A 41 -14.07 26.18 -19.07
N GLU A 42 -14.40 24.91 -19.33
CA GLU A 42 -13.81 24.08 -20.40
C GLU A 42 -12.28 24.14 -20.43
N PRO A 43 -11.62 23.88 -19.29
CA PRO A 43 -10.19 24.05 -19.16
C PRO A 43 -9.41 22.94 -19.88
N GLU A 44 -8.23 23.26 -20.39
CA GLU A 44 -7.25 22.28 -20.85
C GLU A 44 -6.45 21.68 -19.68
N ILE A 45 -6.31 22.45 -18.59
CA ILE A 45 -5.56 22.04 -17.39
C ILE A 45 -6.40 22.36 -16.16
N ILE A 46 -6.51 21.39 -15.25
CA ILE A 46 -7.12 21.57 -13.92
C ILE A 46 -6.02 21.34 -12.88
N VAL A 47 -5.88 22.30 -11.97
CA VAL A 47 -4.97 22.20 -10.82
C VAL A 47 -5.81 22.10 -9.55
N LEU A 48 -5.55 21.06 -8.74
CA LEU A 48 -6.27 20.79 -7.51
C LEU A 48 -5.26 20.65 -6.36
N ASP A 49 -5.52 21.38 -5.30
CA ASP A 49 -4.73 21.27 -4.08
C ASP A 49 -5.47 20.39 -3.08
N GLU A 50 -4.84 19.27 -2.72
CA GLU A 50 -5.36 18.26 -1.78
C GLU A 50 -6.85 17.90 -1.98
N PRO A 51 -7.29 17.53 -3.19
CA PRO A 51 -8.72 17.36 -3.49
C PRO A 51 -9.36 16.19 -2.74
N THR A 52 -8.56 15.28 -2.17
CA THR A 52 -9.02 14.11 -1.39
C THR A 52 -9.04 14.34 0.11
N SER A 53 -8.49 15.46 0.60
CA SER A 53 -8.45 15.78 2.03
C SER A 53 -9.85 15.90 2.61
N PHE A 54 -10.04 15.38 3.82
CA PHE A 54 -11.31 15.37 4.56
C PHE A 54 -12.47 14.59 3.92
N LEU A 55 -12.22 13.87 2.82
CA LEU A 55 -13.20 12.98 2.21
C LEU A 55 -13.10 11.58 2.81
N ASP A 56 -14.24 10.92 3.00
CA ASP A 56 -14.23 9.49 3.27
C ASP A 56 -13.82 8.68 2.04
N VAL A 57 -13.51 7.41 2.23
CA VAL A 57 -12.99 6.52 1.18
C VAL A 57 -13.88 6.49 -0.06
N ARG A 58 -15.21 6.47 0.13
CA ARG A 58 -16.17 6.43 -0.98
C ARG A 58 -16.05 7.67 -1.85
N TYR A 59 -16.08 8.86 -1.24
CA TYR A 59 -16.02 10.12 -1.99
C TYR A 59 -14.65 10.38 -2.61
N LYS A 60 -13.56 9.91 -1.97
CA LYS A 60 -12.23 9.91 -2.59
C LYS A 60 -12.21 9.14 -3.90
N LEU A 61 -12.72 7.91 -3.88
CA LEU A 61 -12.76 7.05 -5.06
C LEU A 61 -13.66 7.62 -6.16
N GLU A 62 -14.83 8.18 -5.80
CA GLU A 62 -15.72 8.84 -6.75
C GLU A 62 -15.05 10.03 -7.43
N LEU A 63 -14.39 10.91 -6.66
CA LEU A 63 -13.66 12.08 -7.17
C LEU A 63 -12.53 11.67 -8.13
N LEU A 64 -11.69 10.72 -7.72
CA LEU A 64 -10.58 10.23 -8.54
C LEU A 64 -11.08 9.60 -9.85
N ALA A 65 -12.17 8.84 -9.81
CA ALA A 65 -12.78 8.26 -11.02
C ALA A 65 -13.33 9.34 -11.98
N ILE A 66 -13.86 10.45 -11.44
CA ILE A 66 -14.29 11.59 -12.24
C ILE A 66 -13.09 12.24 -12.93
N LEU A 67 -12.02 12.54 -12.18
CA LEU A 67 -10.80 13.16 -12.69
C LEU A 67 -10.12 12.29 -13.75
N GLU A 68 -10.02 10.98 -13.52
CA GLU A 68 -9.51 10.04 -14.51
C GLU A 68 -10.33 10.05 -15.80
N ARG A 69 -11.67 10.02 -15.69
CA ARG A 69 -12.56 10.10 -16.86
C ARG A 69 -12.35 11.39 -17.64
N MET A 70 -12.16 12.51 -16.96
CA MET A 70 -11.86 13.80 -17.61
C MET A 70 -10.52 13.76 -18.33
N ALA A 71 -9.48 13.26 -17.70
CA ALA A 71 -8.16 13.12 -18.31
C ALA A 71 -8.21 12.21 -19.56
N ARG A 72 -8.85 11.03 -19.45
CA ARG A 72 -8.88 10.04 -20.54
C ARG A 72 -9.84 10.39 -21.68
N LYS A 73 -11.05 10.90 -21.38
CA LYS A 73 -12.09 11.14 -22.40
C LYS A 73 -12.11 12.56 -22.93
N LYS A 74 -11.78 13.54 -22.11
CA LYS A 74 -11.78 14.96 -22.52
C LYS A 74 -10.38 15.51 -22.77
N HIS A 75 -9.34 14.69 -22.60
CA HIS A 75 -7.93 15.08 -22.76
C HIS A 75 -7.50 16.27 -21.91
N ILE A 76 -8.13 16.43 -20.74
CA ILE A 76 -7.78 17.48 -19.79
C ILE A 76 -6.57 17.02 -18.99
N THR A 77 -5.57 17.88 -18.87
CA THR A 77 -4.45 17.63 -17.96
C THR A 77 -4.87 17.92 -16.51
N VAL A 78 -4.79 16.91 -15.64
CA VAL A 78 -5.10 17.06 -14.21
C VAL A 78 -3.79 17.07 -13.43
N ILE A 79 -3.54 18.14 -12.68
CA ILE A 79 -2.44 18.29 -11.76
C ILE A 79 -3.05 18.36 -10.36
N MET A 80 -2.62 17.48 -9.44
CA MET A 80 -3.16 17.48 -8.08
C MET A 80 -2.08 17.15 -7.05
N SER A 81 -2.15 17.78 -5.88
CA SER A 81 -1.39 17.36 -4.72
C SER A 81 -2.14 16.24 -4.00
N LEU A 82 -1.41 15.21 -3.56
CA LEU A 82 -1.94 14.09 -2.79
C LEU A 82 -0.99 13.76 -1.64
N HIS A 83 -1.56 13.50 -0.46
CA HIS A 83 -0.80 12.99 0.68
C HIS A 83 -0.79 11.46 0.76
N GLU A 84 -1.78 10.81 0.16
CA GLU A 84 -1.90 9.36 0.14
C GLU A 84 -1.02 8.76 -0.96
N ILE A 85 0.14 8.24 -0.56
CA ILE A 85 1.14 7.65 -1.49
C ILE A 85 0.53 6.52 -2.31
N ASP A 86 -0.28 5.67 -1.67
CA ASP A 86 -0.94 4.52 -2.31
C ASP A 86 -1.95 4.94 -3.39
N LEU A 87 -2.69 6.03 -3.16
CA LEU A 87 -3.59 6.61 -4.17
C LEU A 87 -2.79 7.26 -5.30
N ALA A 88 -1.77 8.07 -4.96
CA ALA A 88 -0.91 8.70 -5.97
C ALA A 88 -0.28 7.66 -6.90
N GLN A 89 0.18 6.53 -6.36
CA GLN A 89 0.75 5.45 -7.15
C GLN A 89 -0.25 4.82 -8.13
N LYS A 90 -1.53 4.71 -7.72
CA LYS A 90 -2.57 4.01 -8.50
C LYS A 90 -3.22 4.87 -9.57
N VAL A 91 -3.32 6.18 -9.35
CA VAL A 91 -4.13 7.05 -10.23
C VAL A 91 -3.31 7.95 -11.15
N SER A 92 -2.01 8.12 -10.91
CA SER A 92 -1.20 9.10 -11.63
C SER A 92 -0.43 8.48 -12.80
N ASP A 93 -0.39 9.19 -13.94
CA ASP A 93 0.49 8.85 -15.06
C ASP A 93 1.93 9.30 -14.81
N LYS A 94 2.09 10.38 -14.03
CA LYS A 94 3.37 10.97 -13.64
C LYS A 94 3.32 11.49 -12.22
N ILE A 95 4.44 11.38 -11.54
CA ILE A 95 4.64 11.85 -10.17
C ILE A 95 5.67 12.97 -10.18
N ILE A 96 5.37 14.02 -9.44
CA ILE A 96 6.29 15.11 -9.11
C ILE A 96 6.47 15.10 -7.59
N CYS A 97 7.65 14.74 -7.11
CA CYS A 97 7.99 14.82 -5.70
C CYS A 97 8.59 16.19 -5.40
N VAL A 98 7.95 16.93 -4.52
CA VAL A 98 8.43 18.23 -4.07
C VAL A 98 9.02 18.08 -2.67
N LYS A 99 10.25 18.61 -2.47
CA LYS A 99 10.90 18.69 -1.16
C LYS A 99 11.40 20.12 -0.95
N GLY A 100 10.79 20.81 0.03
CA GLY A 100 11.02 22.24 0.20
C GLY A 100 10.57 23.03 -1.03
N ASP A 101 11.49 23.76 -1.65
CA ASP A 101 11.26 24.59 -2.83
C ASP A 101 11.76 23.97 -4.15
N THR A 102 12.10 22.66 -4.13
CA THR A 102 12.67 21.96 -5.28
C THR A 102 11.89 20.73 -5.68
N ILE A 103 11.97 20.37 -6.95
CA ILE A 103 11.50 19.08 -7.46
C ILE A 103 12.61 18.07 -7.23
N ALA A 104 12.40 17.17 -6.25
CA ALA A 104 13.35 16.12 -5.90
C ALA A 104 13.32 14.95 -6.90
N HIS A 105 12.12 14.54 -7.33
CA HIS A 105 11.95 13.46 -8.31
C HIS A 105 10.80 13.76 -9.26
N TYR A 106 10.93 13.28 -10.50
CA TYR A 106 9.91 13.32 -11.52
C TYR A 106 9.97 12.06 -12.38
N GLY A 107 8.84 11.40 -12.60
CA GLY A 107 8.81 10.19 -13.41
C GLY A 107 7.47 9.46 -13.35
N LYS A 108 7.45 8.24 -13.84
CA LYS A 108 6.30 7.34 -13.65
C LYS A 108 6.23 6.85 -12.20
N PRO A 109 5.04 6.44 -11.72
CA PRO A 109 4.90 5.90 -10.37
C PRO A 109 5.91 4.78 -10.07
N GLU A 110 6.11 3.83 -10.98
CA GLU A 110 7.01 2.69 -10.81
C GLU A 110 8.50 3.09 -10.75
N GLU A 111 8.84 4.25 -11.30
CA GLU A 111 10.20 4.80 -11.28
C GLU A 111 10.47 5.56 -9.98
N VAL A 112 9.44 6.22 -9.45
CA VAL A 112 9.53 7.14 -8.31
C VAL A 112 9.25 6.45 -6.98
N PHE A 113 8.21 5.61 -6.89
CA PHE A 113 7.81 4.95 -5.64
C PHE A 113 8.69 3.75 -5.31
N LYS A 114 9.95 4.02 -4.98
CA LYS A 114 10.92 3.07 -4.45
C LYS A 114 11.15 3.35 -2.98
N GLU A 115 11.56 2.33 -2.23
CA GLU A 115 11.81 2.42 -0.79
C GLU A 115 12.74 3.60 -0.46
N ASP A 116 13.91 3.68 -1.12
CA ASP A 116 14.90 4.73 -0.87
C ASP A 116 14.38 6.13 -1.21
N THR A 117 13.61 6.26 -2.30
CA THR A 117 13.02 7.53 -2.73
C THR A 117 12.03 8.04 -1.70
N ILE A 118 11.09 7.19 -1.27
CA ILE A 118 10.06 7.55 -0.31
C ILE A 118 10.69 7.81 1.06
N ARG A 119 11.63 6.97 1.48
CA ARG A 119 12.38 7.19 2.72
C ARG A 119 13.07 8.55 2.76
N SER A 120 13.75 8.92 1.67
CA SER A 120 14.42 10.23 1.57
C SER A 120 13.45 11.40 1.49
N LEU A 121 12.31 11.24 0.78
CA LEU A 121 11.31 12.29 0.59
C LEU A 121 10.64 12.67 1.91
N TYR A 122 10.23 11.64 2.68
CA TYR A 122 9.49 11.80 3.94
C TYR A 122 10.38 11.77 5.19
N GLU A 123 11.71 11.67 5.01
CA GLU A 123 12.68 11.61 6.12
C GLU A 123 12.30 10.51 7.13
N ILE A 124 11.96 9.31 6.60
CA ILE A 124 11.52 8.19 7.44
C ILE A 124 12.75 7.59 8.13
N ASP A 125 12.92 7.90 9.40
CA ASP A 125 13.97 7.32 10.24
C ASP A 125 13.52 5.99 10.87
N ASN A 126 12.24 5.89 11.22
CA ASN A 126 11.64 4.74 11.88
C ASN A 126 10.49 4.16 11.04
N GLY A 127 10.77 3.08 10.32
CA GLY A 127 9.79 2.41 9.47
C GLY A 127 10.31 2.15 8.06
N TYR A 128 9.46 1.55 7.25
CA TYR A 128 9.78 1.15 5.89
C TYR A 128 8.61 1.49 4.96
N PHE A 129 8.92 1.82 3.72
CA PHE A 129 7.91 1.85 2.66
C PHE A 129 7.97 0.53 1.90
N ASP A 130 6.86 -0.20 1.87
CA ASP A 130 6.75 -1.39 1.05
C ASP A 130 6.17 -1.04 -0.32
N PRO A 131 6.97 -1.08 -1.40
CA PRO A 131 6.50 -0.75 -2.74
C PRO A 131 5.52 -1.80 -3.31
N VAL A 132 5.50 -3.02 -2.79
CA VAL A 132 4.58 -4.08 -3.23
C VAL A 132 3.17 -3.83 -2.72
N PHE A 133 3.04 -3.45 -1.44
CA PHE A 133 1.75 -3.10 -0.84
C PHE A 133 1.41 -1.61 -0.98
N GLY A 134 2.38 -0.77 -1.33
CA GLY A 134 2.21 0.68 -1.37
C GLY A 134 1.94 1.30 0.00
N SER A 135 2.38 0.64 1.07
CA SER A 135 2.11 1.02 2.46
C SER A 135 3.37 1.33 3.25
N ILE A 136 3.20 2.14 4.31
CA ILE A 136 4.25 2.36 5.30
C ILE A 136 4.10 1.30 6.38
N GLU A 137 5.21 0.62 6.70
CA GLU A 137 5.29 -0.37 7.76
C GLU A 137 6.11 0.17 8.93
N LEU A 138 5.65 -0.15 10.15
CA LEU A 138 6.38 0.20 11.36
C LEU A 138 7.69 -0.61 11.46
N PRO A 139 8.70 -0.12 12.20
CA PRO A 139 9.96 -0.84 12.34
C PRO A 139 9.75 -2.20 13.00
N LYS A 140 10.63 -3.15 12.67
CA LYS A 140 10.67 -4.45 13.35
C LYS A 140 10.98 -4.28 14.83
N ILE A 141 10.45 -5.19 15.64
CA ILE A 141 10.77 -5.24 17.07
C ILE A 141 12.17 -5.83 17.24
N GLU A 142 13.05 -5.11 17.91
CA GLU A 142 14.41 -5.54 18.16
C GLU A 142 14.47 -6.61 19.28
N GLY A 143 15.49 -7.45 19.24
CA GLY A 143 15.74 -8.49 20.25
C GLY A 143 15.92 -9.88 19.64
N GLU A 144 16.17 -10.85 20.48
CA GLU A 144 16.19 -12.26 20.08
C GLU A 144 14.77 -12.75 19.77
N PRO A 145 14.56 -13.55 18.71
CA PRO A 145 13.23 -14.01 18.36
C PRO A 145 12.63 -14.90 19.43
N GLU A 146 11.47 -14.50 19.94
CA GLU A 146 10.72 -15.29 20.94
C GLU A 146 9.76 -16.28 20.32
N VAL A 147 9.31 -15.99 19.09
CA VAL A 147 8.33 -16.79 18.37
C VAL A 147 8.91 -17.17 17.00
N PHE A 148 8.77 -18.45 16.64
CA PHE A 148 9.01 -18.90 15.26
C PHE A 148 7.68 -19.09 14.55
N VAL A 149 7.50 -18.46 13.38
CA VAL A 149 6.25 -18.55 12.61
C VAL A 149 6.50 -19.37 11.36
N ILE A 150 5.75 -20.47 11.22
CA ILE A 150 5.71 -21.31 10.01
C ILE A 150 4.45 -20.90 9.25
N SER A 151 4.64 -20.24 8.10
CA SER A 151 3.55 -19.67 7.30
C SER A 151 3.88 -19.70 5.82
N SER A 152 2.91 -19.49 4.97
CA SER A 152 3.04 -19.33 3.52
C SER A 152 1.72 -18.86 2.91
N GLY A 153 1.76 -18.26 1.72
CA GLY A 153 0.57 -17.93 0.94
C GLY A 153 -0.32 -16.84 1.56
N GLY A 154 0.24 -15.96 2.36
CA GLY A 154 -0.48 -14.86 3.02
C GLY A 154 -1.00 -15.21 4.42
N SER A 155 -0.91 -16.47 4.85
CA SER A 155 -1.41 -16.93 6.16
C SER A 155 -0.63 -16.35 7.35
N GLY A 156 0.63 -15.93 7.14
CA GLY A 156 1.49 -15.31 8.15
C GLY A 156 1.18 -13.84 8.41
N ILE A 157 0.66 -13.11 7.42
CA ILE A 157 0.45 -11.65 7.51
C ILE A 157 -0.31 -11.22 8.77
N PRO A 158 -1.46 -11.82 9.12
CA PRO A 158 -2.18 -11.45 10.35
C PRO A 158 -1.36 -11.70 11.61
N ILE A 159 -0.60 -12.81 11.63
CA ILE A 159 0.23 -13.20 12.78
C ILE A 159 1.40 -12.23 12.96
N TYR A 160 2.10 -11.86 11.88
CA TYR A 160 3.19 -10.89 11.93
C TYR A 160 2.74 -9.54 12.48
N ARG A 161 1.58 -9.05 12.00
CA ARG A 161 1.00 -7.80 12.50
C ARG A 161 0.55 -7.89 13.96
N GLN A 162 0.05 -9.05 14.38
CA GLN A 162 -0.30 -9.28 15.79
C GLN A 162 0.95 -9.25 16.67
N LEU A 163 2.00 -10.00 16.31
CA LEU A 163 3.26 -10.04 17.06
C LEU A 163 3.91 -8.66 17.14
N GLN A 164 3.85 -7.87 16.06
CA GLN A 164 4.33 -6.50 16.06
C GLN A 164 3.55 -5.61 17.03
N LYS A 165 2.20 -5.70 17.07
CA LYS A 165 1.35 -4.97 18.03
C LYS A 165 1.63 -5.37 19.48
N GLU A 166 1.94 -6.63 19.71
CA GLU A 166 2.27 -7.18 21.03
C GLU A 166 3.74 -6.91 21.42
N HIS A 167 4.53 -6.26 20.56
CA HIS A 167 5.97 -6.00 20.75
C HIS A 167 6.78 -7.28 20.96
N ILE A 168 6.42 -8.35 20.28
CA ILE A 168 7.09 -9.65 20.37
C ILE A 168 8.02 -9.83 19.15
N PRO A 169 9.35 -9.91 19.34
CA PRO A 169 10.27 -10.20 18.26
C PRO A 169 10.08 -11.63 17.77
N PHE A 170 10.07 -11.83 16.47
CA PHE A 170 9.82 -13.14 15.87
C PHE A 170 10.75 -13.44 14.71
N ALA A 171 10.92 -14.74 14.43
CA ALA A 171 11.50 -15.25 13.20
C ALA A 171 10.43 -15.94 12.37
N ALA A 172 10.59 -15.94 11.07
CA ALA A 172 9.66 -16.58 10.13
C ALA A 172 10.43 -17.51 9.16
N GLY A 173 9.83 -18.61 8.80
CA GLY A 173 10.39 -19.52 7.80
C GLY A 173 9.70 -20.89 7.76
N ILE A 174 9.99 -21.67 6.75
CA ILE A 174 10.85 -21.39 5.58
C ILE A 174 9.97 -20.74 4.53
N LEU A 175 10.33 -19.54 4.09
CA LEU A 175 9.58 -18.76 3.10
C LEU A 175 10.32 -18.75 1.77
N TYR A 176 9.58 -18.91 0.67
CA TYR A 176 10.15 -18.64 -0.64
C TYR A 176 10.21 -17.12 -0.89
N LYS A 177 11.25 -16.64 -1.57
CA LYS A 177 11.44 -15.19 -1.83
C LYS A 177 10.32 -14.56 -2.67
N ASN A 178 9.53 -15.36 -3.39
CA ASN A 178 8.35 -14.93 -4.13
C ASN A 178 7.03 -15.11 -3.37
N ASP A 179 7.08 -15.57 -2.11
CA ASP A 179 5.89 -15.67 -1.27
C ASP A 179 5.44 -14.29 -0.79
N ILE A 180 4.14 -14.07 -0.73
CA ILE A 180 3.57 -12.83 -0.21
C ILE A 180 3.91 -12.60 1.26
N ASP A 181 4.00 -13.68 2.06
CA ASP A 181 4.42 -13.62 3.46
C ASP A 181 5.86 -13.14 3.59
N TYR A 182 6.74 -13.50 2.66
CA TYR A 182 8.13 -13.03 2.65
C TYR A 182 8.21 -11.50 2.52
N GLN A 183 7.35 -10.89 1.70
CA GLN A 183 7.39 -9.44 1.49
C GLN A 183 7.19 -8.67 2.81
N LEU A 184 6.30 -9.14 3.68
CA LEU A 184 6.08 -8.51 4.97
C LEU A 184 7.07 -9.00 6.04
N ALA A 185 7.39 -10.31 6.08
CA ALA A 185 8.30 -10.87 7.05
C ALA A 185 9.69 -10.22 7.00
N ARG A 186 10.23 -9.92 5.82
CA ARG A 186 11.53 -9.25 5.65
C ARG A 186 11.62 -7.88 6.33
N LEU A 187 10.49 -7.20 6.52
CA LEU A 187 10.40 -5.89 7.16
C LEU A 187 10.16 -6.00 8.67
N LEU A 188 9.37 -6.98 9.11
CA LEU A 188 8.88 -7.07 10.48
C LEU A 188 9.60 -8.11 11.35
N ALA A 189 10.09 -9.21 10.75
CA ALA A 189 10.78 -10.26 11.48
C ALA A 189 12.23 -9.89 11.81
N VAL A 190 12.73 -10.36 12.93
CA VAL A 190 14.16 -10.25 13.30
C VAL A 190 15.01 -11.08 12.34
N GLU A 191 14.54 -12.28 12.02
CA GLU A 191 15.20 -13.21 11.11
C GLU A 191 14.17 -13.89 10.21
N VAL A 192 14.49 -14.03 8.92
CA VAL A 192 13.68 -14.76 7.95
C VAL A 192 14.51 -15.83 7.29
N ILE A 193 14.10 -17.08 7.45
CA ILE A 193 14.72 -18.23 6.79
C ILE A 193 14.06 -18.39 5.42
N THR A 194 14.86 -18.29 4.36
CA THR A 194 14.34 -18.25 2.98
C THR A 194 14.91 -19.35 2.11
N GLU A 195 14.12 -19.72 1.10
CA GLU A 195 14.56 -20.58 0.00
C GLU A 195 14.29 -19.87 -1.35
N GLU A 196 15.04 -20.26 -2.38
CA GLU A 196 14.84 -19.74 -3.72
C GLU A 196 13.54 -20.28 -4.34
N PRO A 197 12.80 -19.46 -5.11
CA PRO A 197 11.55 -19.88 -5.73
C PRO A 197 11.65 -21.17 -6.53
N PHE A 198 10.63 -22.03 -6.39
CA PHE A 198 10.48 -23.28 -7.14
C PHE A 198 11.57 -24.35 -6.89
N ARG A 199 12.46 -24.13 -5.93
CA ARG A 199 13.44 -25.15 -5.51
C ARG A 199 12.90 -25.99 -4.36
N GLN A 200 13.41 -27.19 -4.22
CA GLN A 200 13.22 -27.96 -2.99
C GLN A 200 13.99 -27.30 -1.85
N ILE A 201 13.43 -27.35 -0.65
CA ILE A 201 14.10 -26.83 0.54
C ILE A 201 15.41 -27.60 0.74
N SER A 202 16.52 -26.87 0.74
CA SER A 202 17.86 -27.43 0.93
C SER A 202 18.07 -27.93 2.35
N ASP A 203 19.06 -28.83 2.54
CA ASP A 203 19.42 -29.31 3.87
C ASP A 203 19.93 -28.19 4.76
N GLU A 204 20.66 -27.24 4.19
CA GLU A 204 21.19 -26.07 4.88
C GLU A 204 20.05 -25.15 5.38
N THR A 205 19.11 -24.79 4.50
CA THR A 205 17.95 -23.98 4.85
C THR A 205 17.09 -24.65 5.92
N PHE A 206 16.86 -25.97 5.79
CA PHE A 206 16.09 -26.72 6.77
C PHE A 206 16.80 -26.76 8.13
N ALA A 207 18.09 -27.07 8.15
CA ALA A 207 18.86 -27.10 9.40
C ALA A 207 18.87 -25.75 10.11
N ARG A 208 19.01 -24.66 9.35
CA ARG A 208 18.93 -23.29 9.90
C ARG A 208 17.56 -23.00 10.50
N ALA A 209 16.48 -23.38 9.81
CA ALA A 209 15.12 -23.20 10.33
C ALA A 209 14.91 -23.95 11.66
N VAL A 210 15.39 -25.19 11.77
CA VAL A 210 15.33 -25.99 12.99
C VAL A 210 16.15 -25.35 14.12
N GLU A 211 17.34 -24.84 13.80
CA GLU A 211 18.21 -24.18 14.79
C GLU A 211 17.51 -22.92 15.38
N VAL A 212 16.99 -22.05 14.53
CA VAL A 212 16.30 -20.81 14.96
C VAL A 212 15.02 -21.15 15.71
N MET A 213 14.22 -22.08 15.19
CA MET A 213 13.00 -22.54 15.84
C MET A 213 13.23 -23.04 17.27
N LYS A 214 14.31 -23.80 17.50
CA LYS A 214 14.67 -24.32 18.82
C LYS A 214 15.09 -23.25 19.83
N LYS A 215 15.54 -22.08 19.37
CA LYS A 215 15.89 -20.95 20.25
C LYS A 215 14.65 -20.14 20.65
N CYS A 216 13.55 -20.26 19.93
CA CYS A 216 12.31 -19.57 20.22
C CYS A 216 11.54 -20.22 21.37
N LYS A 217 10.82 -19.41 22.14
CA LYS A 217 9.98 -19.87 23.27
C LYS A 217 8.74 -20.64 22.82
N ARG A 218 8.23 -20.32 21.63
CA ARG A 218 7.03 -20.95 21.04
C ARG A 218 7.09 -20.95 19.52
N VAL A 219 6.33 -21.86 18.91
CA VAL A 219 6.13 -21.92 17.47
C VAL A 219 4.66 -21.68 17.14
N ILE A 220 4.40 -20.89 16.14
CA ILE A 220 3.06 -20.70 15.56
C ILE A 220 3.09 -21.31 14.17
N VAL A 221 2.17 -22.23 13.93
CA VAL A 221 1.97 -22.84 12.61
C VAL A 221 0.64 -22.32 12.08
N THR A 222 0.67 -21.71 10.91
CA THR A 222 -0.52 -21.24 10.24
C THR A 222 -1.05 -22.29 9.25
N ASP A 223 -2.05 -21.96 8.45
CA ASP A 223 -2.55 -22.83 7.38
C ASP A 223 -1.60 -22.74 6.17
N VAL A 224 -0.56 -23.58 6.20
CA VAL A 224 0.49 -23.61 5.18
C VAL A 224 0.13 -24.58 4.07
N PRO A 225 -0.06 -24.12 2.82
CA PRO A 225 -0.24 -25.04 1.70
C PRO A 225 1.07 -25.79 1.42
N VAL A 226 1.02 -27.12 1.46
CA VAL A 226 2.18 -27.96 1.19
C VAL A 226 2.08 -28.60 -0.19
N GLY A 227 3.17 -28.49 -0.98
CA GLY A 227 3.34 -29.10 -2.28
C GLY A 227 4.72 -29.75 -2.42
N GLU A 228 5.06 -30.21 -3.60
CA GLU A 228 6.31 -30.95 -3.86
C GLU A 228 7.58 -30.15 -3.49
N CYS A 229 7.59 -28.83 -3.76
CA CYS A 229 8.78 -28.00 -3.49
C CYS A 229 9.00 -27.79 -1.99
N ASN A 230 7.93 -27.57 -1.23
CA ASN A 230 8.02 -27.25 0.21
C ASN A 230 7.62 -28.40 1.11
N LYS A 231 7.62 -29.65 0.63
CA LYS A 231 7.21 -30.85 1.39
C LYS A 231 7.90 -30.97 2.75
N ARG A 232 9.15 -30.53 2.85
CA ARG A 232 9.93 -30.54 4.11
C ARG A 232 9.35 -29.64 5.21
N VAL A 233 8.44 -28.71 4.87
CA VAL A 233 7.73 -27.92 5.89
C VAL A 233 6.87 -28.82 6.77
N GLU A 234 6.35 -29.96 6.26
CA GLU A 234 5.65 -30.95 7.10
C GLU A 234 6.55 -31.54 8.18
N GLU A 235 7.85 -31.75 7.85
CA GLU A 235 8.81 -32.26 8.83
C GLU A 235 9.08 -31.17 9.89
N LEU A 236 9.22 -29.92 9.46
CA LEU A 236 9.41 -28.79 10.38
C LEU A 236 8.20 -28.63 11.32
N ILE A 237 6.98 -28.76 10.79
CA ILE A 237 5.74 -28.71 11.57
C ILE A 237 5.66 -29.86 12.59
N LYS A 238 6.15 -31.06 12.24
CA LYS A 238 6.19 -32.20 13.17
C LYS A 238 7.20 -31.96 14.30
N LEU A 239 8.31 -31.29 14.02
CA LEU A 239 9.32 -30.92 15.02
C LEU A 239 8.87 -29.79 15.95
N ALA A 240 7.86 -28.99 15.52
CA ALA A 240 7.28 -27.89 16.28
C ALA A 240 6.24 -28.33 17.32
N LYS A 241 5.77 -29.56 17.25
CA LYS A 241 4.82 -30.20 18.19
C LYS A 241 5.52 -30.89 19.34
#